data_57fd6871ad003e1ef18edd063d5566ba
#
_entry.id   57fd6871ad003e1ef18edd063d5566ba
#
_cell.length_a   1.000
_cell.length_b   1.000
_cell.length_c   1.000
_cell.angle_alpha   90.00
_cell.angle_beta   90.00
_cell.angle_gamma   90.00
#
_symmetry.space_group_name_H-M   'P 1'
#
loop_
_entity.id
_entity.type
_entity.pdbx_description
1 polymer ?
#
loop_
_entity_poly.entity_id
_entity_poly.type
_entity_poly.pdbx_seq_one_letter_code
_entity_poly.pdbx_strand_id
1 'polypeptide(L)'
;HFIKRLTDIAGSLVGIILLSPIFLLLSFLVKREDGGNIFYGHIRVGYHGKKIKVYKFRSMKMNVKNLEKLLTPEQLEQYRTEFKIDNDPRITKIGNILRKLSLDELPQLFNILKGDISIVGPRPIVEKETQIYGDDVEKLLSVKPGLTGYWQAYARNNATYESGERQKMEMYYVEHNSLWLDIKILFKTVISVIKKEGAQ
;
A
#
# COMPACT_ATOMS: atom_id res chain seq x y z
N HIS A 1 -21.83 1.63 6.00
CA HIS A 1 -20.58 1.76 6.79
C HIS A 1 -20.42 0.69 7.88
N PHE A 2 -21.48 0.32 8.62
CA PHE A 2 -21.41 -0.67 9.70
C PHE A 2 -21.01 -2.07 9.19
N ILE A 3 -21.68 -2.57 8.17
CA ILE A 3 -21.39 -3.90 7.59
C ILE A 3 -19.94 -3.94 7.07
N LYS A 4 -19.50 -2.90 6.36
CA LYS A 4 -18.12 -2.80 5.89
C LYS A 4 -17.10 -2.86 7.05
N ARG A 5 -17.37 -2.19 8.16
CA ARG A 5 -16.50 -2.23 9.33
C ARG A 5 -16.47 -3.62 9.98
N LEU A 6 -17.61 -4.29 10.04
CA LEU A 6 -17.69 -5.66 10.56
C LEU A 6 -16.87 -6.64 9.68
N THR A 7 -17.00 -6.53 8.35
CA THR A 7 -16.19 -7.34 7.41
C THR A 7 -14.70 -7.01 7.52
N ASP A 8 -14.32 -5.74 7.71
CA ASP A 8 -12.94 -5.34 7.93
C ASP A 8 -12.34 -5.99 9.19
N ILE A 9 -13.08 -5.95 10.31
CA ILE A 9 -12.64 -6.56 11.58
C ILE A 9 -12.53 -8.07 11.43
N ALA A 10 -13.58 -8.73 10.96
CA ALA A 10 -13.60 -10.18 10.81
C ALA A 10 -12.50 -10.66 9.85
N GLY A 11 -12.40 -10.05 8.68
CA GLY A 11 -11.39 -10.41 7.67
C GLY A 11 -9.97 -10.17 8.14
N SER A 12 -9.69 -9.03 8.80
CA SER A 12 -8.34 -8.77 9.33
C SER A 12 -7.97 -9.70 10.48
N LEU A 13 -8.89 -10.02 11.38
CA LEU A 13 -8.66 -10.94 12.48
C LEU A 13 -8.36 -12.36 11.98
N VAL A 14 -9.20 -12.87 11.07
CA VAL A 14 -8.98 -14.18 10.42
C VAL A 14 -7.64 -14.17 9.67
N GLY A 15 -7.35 -13.11 8.92
CA GLY A 15 -6.08 -12.97 8.21
C GLY A 15 -4.87 -13.00 9.16
N ILE A 16 -4.90 -12.28 10.27
CA ILE A 16 -3.83 -12.28 11.28
C ILE A 16 -3.62 -13.68 11.86
N ILE A 17 -4.70 -14.37 12.23
CA ILE A 17 -4.62 -15.71 12.82
C ILE A 17 -4.04 -16.71 11.80
N LEU A 18 -4.61 -16.79 10.61
CA LEU A 18 -4.18 -17.74 9.57
C LEU A 18 -2.74 -17.48 9.08
N LEU A 19 -2.35 -16.21 8.97
CA LEU A 19 -1.03 -15.82 8.48
C LEU A 19 0.01 -15.68 9.60
N SER A 20 -0.35 -15.95 10.86
CA SER A 20 0.59 -15.81 12.00
C SER A 20 1.88 -16.62 11.85
N PRO A 21 1.92 -17.86 11.32
CA PRO A 21 3.19 -18.55 11.09
C PRO A 21 4.06 -17.83 10.04
N ILE A 22 3.43 -17.26 9.00
CA ILE A 22 4.13 -16.49 7.97
C ILE A 22 4.67 -15.19 8.58
N PHE A 23 3.89 -14.50 9.42
CA PHE A 23 4.36 -13.32 10.14
C PHE A 23 5.61 -13.59 10.96
N LEU A 24 5.65 -14.71 11.70
CA LEU A 24 6.81 -15.10 12.51
C LEU A 24 8.03 -15.39 11.63
N LEU A 25 7.85 -16.17 10.56
CA LEU A 25 8.93 -16.48 9.61
C LEU A 25 9.50 -15.21 8.97
N LEU A 26 8.64 -14.34 8.45
CA LEU A 26 9.07 -13.09 7.80
C LEU A 26 9.74 -12.15 8.80
N SER A 27 9.23 -12.07 10.02
CA SER A 27 9.86 -11.29 11.10
C SER A 27 11.28 -11.74 11.38
N PHE A 28 11.49 -13.07 11.47
CA PHE A 28 12.80 -13.67 11.67
C PHE A 28 13.74 -13.34 10.47
N LEU A 29 13.29 -13.54 9.23
CA LEU A 29 14.10 -13.31 8.03
C LEU A 29 14.50 -11.83 7.90
N VAL A 30 13.56 -10.89 8.07
CA VAL A 30 13.83 -9.46 8.03
C VAL A 30 14.80 -9.04 9.12
N LYS A 31 14.65 -9.59 10.34
CA LYS A 31 15.55 -9.30 11.46
C LYS A 31 16.96 -9.80 11.22
N ARG A 32 17.08 -11.01 10.65
CA ARG A 32 18.38 -11.66 10.41
C ARG A 32 19.20 -10.98 9.31
N GLU A 33 18.56 -10.28 8.38
CA GLU A 33 19.26 -9.72 7.20
C GLU A 33 20.28 -8.63 7.57
N ASP A 34 19.92 -7.72 8.50
CA ASP A 34 20.77 -6.61 8.92
C ASP A 34 20.60 -6.18 10.39
N GLY A 35 19.88 -6.98 11.19
CA GLY A 35 19.66 -6.70 12.60
C GLY A 35 18.70 -5.54 12.94
N GLY A 36 18.21 -4.81 11.93
CA GLY A 36 17.35 -3.64 12.10
C GLY A 36 15.92 -3.97 12.54
N ASN A 37 15.05 -2.97 12.54
CA ASN A 37 13.64 -3.12 12.90
C ASN A 37 12.89 -4.03 11.91
N ILE A 38 12.00 -4.87 12.41
CA ILE A 38 11.17 -5.78 11.60
C ILE A 38 10.15 -4.98 10.81
N PHE A 39 9.49 -4.04 11.47
CA PHE A 39 8.43 -3.23 10.89
C PHE A 39 8.90 -1.83 10.59
N TYR A 40 8.36 -1.28 9.52
CA TYR A 40 8.45 0.10 9.13
C TYR A 40 7.06 0.72 9.12
N GLY A 41 6.93 1.94 9.60
CA GLY A 41 5.66 2.67 9.59
C GLY A 41 5.79 3.95 8.78
N HIS A 42 5.00 4.08 7.73
CA HIS A 42 4.97 5.26 6.86
C HIS A 42 3.77 6.14 7.21
N ILE A 43 4.03 7.43 7.43
CA ILE A 43 2.95 8.39 7.68
C ILE A 43 2.22 8.66 6.37
N ARG A 44 0.90 8.50 6.41
CA ARG A 44 -0.02 8.70 5.29
C ARG A 44 -1.19 9.58 5.71
N VAL A 45 -1.86 10.16 4.73
CA VAL A 45 -3.13 10.86 4.93
C VAL A 45 -4.25 9.84 4.81
N GLY A 46 -5.06 9.75 5.86
CA GLY A 46 -6.18 8.84 5.96
C GLY A 46 -7.52 9.57 5.92
N TYR A 47 -8.55 8.88 6.41
CA TYR A 47 -9.91 9.37 6.45
C TYR A 47 -10.03 10.76 7.09
N HIS A 48 -10.71 11.70 6.40
CA HIS A 48 -10.85 13.12 6.79
C HIS A 48 -9.53 13.82 7.09
N GLY A 49 -8.47 13.51 6.34
CA GLY A 49 -7.16 14.17 6.49
C GLY A 49 -6.35 13.75 7.71
N LYS A 50 -6.83 12.78 8.49
CA LYS A 50 -6.12 12.31 9.69
C LYS A 50 -4.81 11.65 9.30
N LYS A 51 -3.70 12.06 9.92
CA LYS A 51 -2.41 11.38 9.75
C LYS A 51 -2.46 9.99 10.40
N ILE A 52 -2.20 8.97 9.60
CA ILE A 52 -2.15 7.56 10.01
C ILE A 52 -0.77 6.99 9.76
N LYS A 53 -0.37 6.02 10.59
CA LYS A 53 0.89 5.29 10.40
C LYS A 53 0.58 3.92 9.81
N VAL A 54 0.86 3.76 8.51
CA VAL A 54 0.65 2.51 7.78
C VAL A 54 1.85 1.59 7.99
N TYR A 55 1.62 0.40 8.53
CA TYR A 55 2.66 -0.56 8.86
C TYR A 55 2.99 -1.48 7.68
N LYS A 56 4.28 -1.77 7.53
CA LYS A 56 4.82 -2.73 6.56
C LYS A 56 5.96 -3.53 7.18
N PHE A 57 6.25 -4.70 6.64
CA PHE A 57 7.57 -5.29 6.86
C PHE A 57 8.63 -4.39 6.23
N ARG A 58 9.75 -4.22 6.91
CA ARG A 58 10.86 -3.45 6.38
C ARG A 58 11.48 -4.18 5.19
N SER A 59 11.45 -3.53 4.04
CA SER A 59 11.98 -4.05 2.78
C SER A 59 13.17 -3.24 2.24
N MET A 60 13.57 -2.20 2.97
CA MET A 60 14.67 -1.31 2.59
C MET A 60 15.67 -1.15 3.73
N LYS A 61 16.94 -0.90 3.36
CA LYS A 61 18.00 -0.53 4.32
C LYS A 61 17.62 0.77 5.04
N MET A 62 17.78 0.78 6.35
CA MET A 62 17.67 1.98 7.17
C MET A 62 18.98 2.78 7.06
N ASN A 63 18.92 4.10 7.25
CA ASN A 63 20.11 4.96 7.32
C ASN A 63 20.85 5.25 6.00
N VAL A 64 20.16 5.29 4.89
CA VAL A 64 20.73 5.83 3.64
C VAL A 64 20.75 7.36 3.75
N LYS A 65 21.89 7.90 4.25
CA LYS A 65 22.02 9.33 4.59
C LYS A 65 22.05 10.29 3.40
N ASN A 66 22.34 9.81 2.18
CA ASN A 66 22.42 10.65 0.99
C ASN A 66 21.80 9.93 -0.20
N LEU A 67 20.48 10.13 -0.38
CA LEU A 67 19.73 9.55 -1.48
C LEU A 67 20.29 10.00 -2.84
N GLU A 68 20.67 11.27 -2.96
CA GLU A 68 21.23 11.87 -4.18
C GLU A 68 22.56 11.24 -4.62
N LYS A 69 23.36 10.72 -3.66
CA LYS A 69 24.62 10.02 -3.99
C LYS A 69 24.43 8.56 -4.37
N LEU A 70 23.25 8.00 -4.06
CA LEU A 70 22.96 6.60 -4.29
C LEU A 70 22.20 6.37 -5.58
N LEU A 71 21.44 7.36 -6.04
CA LEU A 71 20.56 7.28 -7.19
C LEU A 71 21.19 7.93 -8.43
N THR A 72 20.88 7.39 -9.61
CA THR A 72 21.20 8.06 -10.86
C THR A 72 20.31 9.28 -11.08
N PRO A 73 20.69 10.24 -11.96
CA PRO A 73 19.83 11.37 -12.29
C PRO A 73 18.44 10.96 -12.76
N GLU A 74 18.35 9.90 -13.57
CA GLU A 74 17.08 9.35 -14.07
C GLU A 74 16.22 8.79 -12.93
N GLN A 75 16.83 8.07 -11.97
CA GLN A 75 16.14 7.56 -10.80
C GLN A 75 15.66 8.68 -9.85
N LEU A 76 16.41 9.78 -9.77
CA LEU A 76 15.99 10.96 -9.00
C LEU A 76 14.78 11.64 -9.62
N GLU A 77 14.74 11.77 -10.95
CA GLU A 77 13.60 12.33 -11.67
C GLU A 77 12.37 11.42 -11.54
N GLN A 78 12.53 10.12 -11.73
CA GLN A 78 11.47 9.14 -11.51
C GLN A 78 10.90 9.23 -10.08
N TYR A 79 11.76 9.39 -9.08
CA TYR A 79 11.32 9.53 -7.69
C TYR A 79 10.54 10.84 -7.44
N ARG A 80 10.87 11.91 -8.14
CA ARG A 80 10.14 13.20 -8.02
C ARG A 80 8.74 13.15 -8.62
N THR A 81 8.59 12.42 -9.74
CA THR A 81 7.32 12.35 -10.48
C THR A 81 6.40 11.24 -9.96
N GLU A 82 6.93 10.03 -9.77
CA GLU A 82 6.12 8.84 -9.46
C GLU A 82 6.23 8.38 -7.99
N PHE A 83 7.09 9.02 -7.18
CA PHE A 83 7.38 8.62 -5.80
C PHE A 83 7.85 7.15 -5.66
N LYS A 84 8.35 6.58 -6.73
CA LYS A 84 8.82 5.21 -6.87
C LYS A 84 10.10 5.22 -7.71
N ILE A 85 10.97 4.23 -7.50
CA ILE A 85 12.20 4.04 -8.25
C ILE A 85 12.26 2.59 -8.70
N ASP A 86 12.49 2.36 -9.99
CA ASP A 86 12.75 1.03 -10.50
C ASP A 86 14.17 0.58 -10.12
N ASN A 87 14.31 -0.68 -9.70
CA ASN A 87 15.57 -1.24 -9.21
C ASN A 87 16.22 -0.40 -8.09
N ASP A 88 15.43 0.04 -7.13
CA ASP A 88 15.88 0.85 -6.00
C ASP A 88 17.00 0.15 -5.21
N PRO A 89 18.24 0.70 -5.15
CA PRO A 89 19.39 0.07 -4.51
C PRO A 89 19.25 -0.04 -2.98
N ARG A 90 18.25 0.58 -2.40
CA ARG A 90 17.94 0.48 -0.97
C ARG A 90 17.21 -0.82 -0.62
N ILE A 91 16.58 -1.46 -1.61
CA ILE A 91 15.81 -2.68 -1.36
C ILE A 91 16.76 -3.80 -0.93
N THR A 92 16.43 -4.47 0.17
CA THR A 92 17.19 -5.61 0.66
C THR A 92 16.84 -6.88 -0.14
N LYS A 93 17.65 -7.95 -0.03
CA LYS A 93 17.36 -9.21 -0.74
C LYS A 93 16.01 -9.80 -0.31
N ILE A 94 15.75 -9.85 0.99
CA ILE A 94 14.45 -10.27 1.54
C ILE A 94 13.38 -9.28 1.15
N GLY A 95 13.67 -7.98 1.20
CA GLY A 95 12.76 -6.92 0.79
C GLY A 95 12.27 -7.07 -0.65
N ASN A 96 13.13 -7.49 -1.57
CA ASN A 96 12.77 -7.77 -2.95
C ASN A 96 11.74 -8.93 -3.05
N ILE A 97 11.96 -10.00 -2.30
CA ILE A 97 11.01 -11.13 -2.24
C ILE A 97 9.67 -10.67 -1.65
N LEU A 98 9.70 -9.94 -0.54
CA LEU A 98 8.51 -9.42 0.11
C LEU A 98 7.66 -8.56 -0.83
N ARG A 99 8.30 -7.64 -1.57
CA ARG A 99 7.63 -6.75 -2.53
C ARG A 99 7.06 -7.51 -3.72
N LYS A 100 7.84 -8.44 -4.32
CA LYS A 100 7.36 -9.28 -5.42
C LYS A 100 6.13 -10.11 -5.08
N LEU A 101 6.01 -10.51 -3.82
CA LEU A 101 4.87 -11.29 -3.33
C LEU A 101 3.82 -10.43 -2.59
N SER A 102 4.02 -9.10 -2.51
CA SER A 102 3.20 -8.16 -1.72
C SER A 102 3.07 -8.54 -0.24
N LEU A 103 4.01 -9.33 0.28
CA LEU A 103 4.02 -9.78 1.68
C LEU A 103 4.48 -8.67 2.64
N ASP A 104 5.18 -7.66 2.14
CA ASP A 104 5.57 -6.49 2.93
C ASP A 104 4.36 -5.72 3.48
N GLU A 105 3.19 -5.86 2.86
CA GLU A 105 1.97 -5.16 3.24
C GLU A 105 1.11 -5.89 4.29
N LEU A 106 1.44 -7.15 4.62
CA LEU A 106 0.69 -7.93 5.61
C LEU A 106 0.48 -7.23 6.97
N PRO A 107 1.45 -6.46 7.53
CA PRO A 107 1.25 -5.73 8.77
C PRO A 107 0.12 -4.69 8.73
N GLN A 108 -0.35 -4.30 7.54
CA GLN A 108 -1.51 -3.42 7.41
C GLN A 108 -2.81 -4.06 7.93
N LEU A 109 -2.87 -5.39 8.10
CA LEU A 109 -3.99 -6.05 8.78
C LEU A 109 -4.22 -5.51 10.20
N PHE A 110 -3.15 -5.12 10.90
CA PHE A 110 -3.26 -4.44 12.19
C PHE A 110 -3.84 -3.02 12.06
N ASN A 111 -3.53 -2.29 10.98
CA ASN A 111 -4.15 -1.00 10.71
C ASN A 111 -5.65 -1.14 10.41
N ILE A 112 -6.04 -2.21 9.69
CA ILE A 112 -7.46 -2.50 9.42
C ILE A 112 -8.19 -2.81 10.73
N LEU A 113 -7.63 -3.68 11.55
CA LEU A 113 -8.21 -4.04 12.85
C LEU A 113 -8.38 -2.82 13.76
N LYS A 114 -7.39 -1.93 13.77
CA LYS A 114 -7.44 -0.65 14.50
C LYS A 114 -8.48 0.33 13.91
N GLY A 115 -8.76 0.24 12.60
CA GLY A 115 -9.69 1.09 11.88
C GLY A 115 -9.07 2.32 11.22
N ASP A 116 -7.74 2.36 11.11
CA ASP A 116 -7.02 3.40 10.37
C ASP A 116 -7.29 3.31 8.86
N ILE A 117 -7.36 2.07 8.35
CA ILE A 117 -7.69 1.76 6.95
C ILE A 117 -8.78 0.67 6.88
N SER A 118 -9.29 0.40 5.68
CA SER A 118 -10.21 -0.69 5.34
C SER A 118 -9.47 -1.78 4.54
N ILE A 119 -10.08 -2.93 4.35
CA ILE A 119 -9.56 -3.94 3.41
C ILE A 119 -9.60 -3.36 1.99
N VAL A 120 -10.72 -2.75 1.59
CA VAL A 120 -10.90 -2.14 0.27
C VAL A 120 -11.13 -0.64 0.40
N GLY A 121 -10.41 0.14 -0.37
CA GLY A 121 -10.51 1.60 -0.41
C GLY A 121 -9.46 2.21 -1.34
N PRO A 122 -9.48 3.52 -1.56
CA PRO A 122 -8.41 4.19 -2.30
C PRO A 122 -7.08 4.02 -1.56
N ARG A 123 -5.98 4.03 -2.30
CA ARG A 123 -4.65 3.88 -1.69
C ARG A 123 -4.36 5.02 -0.71
N PRO A 124 -3.85 4.74 0.50
CA PRO A 124 -3.43 5.80 1.40
C PRO A 124 -2.27 6.61 0.80
N ILE A 125 -2.48 7.91 0.63
CA ILE A 125 -1.55 8.83 -0.02
C ILE A 125 -0.61 9.51 1.00
N VAL A 126 0.55 10.00 0.54
CA VAL A 126 1.39 10.91 1.34
C VAL A 126 0.90 12.36 1.18
N GLU A 127 1.29 13.24 2.09
CA GLU A 127 0.85 14.64 2.08
C GLU A 127 1.19 15.36 0.76
N LYS A 128 2.34 15.04 0.16
CA LYS A 128 2.73 15.60 -1.14
C LYS A 128 1.82 15.15 -2.30
N GLU A 129 1.28 13.94 -2.23
CA GLU A 129 0.38 13.40 -3.25
C GLU A 129 -1.00 14.09 -3.20
N THR A 130 -1.37 14.78 -2.11
CA THR A 130 -2.67 15.50 -2.05
C THR A 130 -2.79 16.56 -3.13
N GLN A 131 -1.68 17.21 -3.49
CA GLN A 131 -1.66 18.24 -4.53
C GLN A 131 -2.03 17.70 -5.92
N ILE A 132 -1.79 16.39 -6.17
CA ILE A 132 -2.11 15.74 -7.45
C ILE A 132 -3.62 15.61 -7.65
N TYR A 133 -4.39 15.56 -6.55
CA TYR A 133 -5.85 15.45 -6.60
C TYR A 133 -6.57 16.81 -6.64
N GLY A 134 -5.86 17.92 -6.39
CA GLY A 134 -6.45 19.26 -6.46
C GLY A 134 -7.75 19.37 -5.65
N ASP A 135 -8.83 19.81 -6.30
CA ASP A 135 -10.15 19.99 -5.66
C ASP A 135 -10.82 18.66 -5.25
N ASP A 136 -10.39 17.53 -5.84
CA ASP A 136 -10.92 16.21 -5.51
C ASP A 136 -10.36 15.62 -4.21
N VAL A 137 -9.37 16.25 -3.59
CA VAL A 137 -8.70 15.71 -2.39
C VAL A 137 -9.67 15.48 -1.23
N GLU A 138 -10.57 16.42 -0.97
CA GLU A 138 -11.56 16.27 0.12
C GLU A 138 -12.50 15.09 -0.14
N LYS A 139 -12.91 14.92 -1.39
CA LYS A 139 -13.75 13.81 -1.81
C LYS A 139 -13.01 12.47 -1.69
N LEU A 140 -11.74 12.41 -2.11
CA LEU A 140 -10.89 11.24 -1.92
C LEU A 140 -10.79 10.85 -0.43
N LEU A 141 -10.59 11.83 0.45
CA LEU A 141 -10.43 11.63 1.88
C LEU A 141 -11.77 11.41 2.62
N SER A 142 -12.91 11.54 1.94
CA SER A 142 -14.24 11.25 2.51
C SER A 142 -14.53 9.75 2.69
N VAL A 143 -13.67 8.88 2.16
CA VAL A 143 -13.72 7.43 2.37
C VAL A 143 -12.45 6.94 3.05
N LYS A 144 -12.55 5.80 3.78
CA LYS A 144 -11.35 5.20 4.37
C LYS A 144 -10.43 4.65 3.28
N PRO A 145 -9.11 4.93 3.36
CA PRO A 145 -8.15 4.28 2.47
C PRO A 145 -8.14 2.77 2.70
N GLY A 146 -7.70 2.02 1.69
CA GLY A 146 -7.71 0.57 1.69
C GLY A 146 -6.32 -0.07 1.60
N LEU A 147 -6.23 -1.33 2.05
CA LEU A 147 -5.10 -2.21 1.76
C LEU A 147 -5.04 -2.52 0.26
N THR A 148 -6.17 -2.80 -0.35
CA THR A 148 -6.36 -2.88 -1.80
C THR A 148 -7.45 -1.91 -2.25
N GLY A 149 -7.53 -1.65 -3.56
CA GLY A 149 -8.53 -0.75 -4.13
C GLY A 149 -8.70 -0.96 -5.62
N TYR A 150 -9.56 -0.16 -6.23
CA TYR A 150 -9.92 -0.31 -7.64
C TYR A 150 -8.70 -0.20 -8.54
N TRP A 151 -7.87 0.81 -8.36
CA TRP A 151 -6.63 0.99 -9.12
C TRP A 151 -5.66 -0.20 -8.94
N GLN A 152 -5.41 -0.62 -7.71
CA GLN A 152 -4.48 -1.73 -7.43
C GLN A 152 -4.95 -3.06 -8.05
N ALA A 153 -6.26 -3.29 -8.09
CA ALA A 153 -6.84 -4.52 -8.62
C ALA A 153 -6.87 -4.58 -10.15
N TYR A 154 -7.04 -3.43 -10.83
CA TYR A 154 -7.33 -3.40 -12.27
C TYR A 154 -6.20 -2.83 -13.13
N ALA A 155 -5.36 -1.92 -12.62
CA ALA A 155 -4.37 -1.22 -13.45
C ALA A 155 -3.06 -0.84 -12.72
N ARG A 156 -2.64 -1.64 -11.75
CA ARG A 156 -1.48 -1.35 -10.88
C ARG A 156 -0.20 -0.90 -11.62
N ASN A 157 0.03 -1.43 -12.82
CA ASN A 157 1.24 -1.12 -13.63
C ASN A 157 0.97 -0.19 -14.81
N ASN A 158 -0.30 -0.02 -15.21
CA ASN A 158 -0.63 0.64 -16.47
C ASN A 158 -1.20 2.05 -16.26
N ALA A 159 -1.61 2.40 -15.04
CA ALA A 159 -2.12 3.72 -14.71
C ALA A 159 -1.15 4.46 -13.78
N THR A 160 -0.61 5.58 -14.28
CA THR A 160 0.32 6.45 -13.56
C THR A 160 -0.36 7.72 -13.08
N TYR A 161 0.33 8.49 -12.25
CA TYR A 161 -0.11 9.84 -11.90
C TYR A 161 0.00 10.79 -13.09
N GLU A 162 1.04 10.63 -13.92
CA GLU A 162 1.29 11.44 -15.10
C GLU A 162 0.16 11.33 -16.13
N SER A 163 -0.35 10.11 -16.37
CA SER A 163 -1.48 9.89 -17.28
C SER A 163 -2.83 10.38 -16.74
N GLY A 164 -2.93 10.65 -15.44
CA GLY A 164 -4.18 10.97 -14.75
C GLY A 164 -5.14 9.79 -14.59
N GLU A 165 -4.81 8.63 -15.12
CA GLU A 165 -5.69 7.46 -15.06
C GLU A 165 -5.80 6.89 -13.64
N ARG A 166 -4.71 6.94 -12.88
CA ARG A 166 -4.72 6.48 -11.50
C ARG A 166 -5.71 7.29 -10.67
N GLN A 167 -5.69 8.63 -10.77
CA GLN A 167 -6.62 9.50 -10.06
C GLN A 167 -8.06 9.19 -10.45
N LYS A 168 -8.35 9.03 -11.75
CA LYS A 168 -9.68 8.66 -12.24
C LYS A 168 -10.18 7.35 -11.65
N MET A 169 -9.32 6.34 -11.54
CA MET A 169 -9.68 5.05 -10.97
C MET A 169 -9.91 5.11 -9.46
N GLU A 170 -9.11 5.89 -8.74
CA GLU A 170 -9.31 6.10 -7.30
C GLU A 170 -10.63 6.86 -7.06
N MET A 171 -10.91 7.91 -7.85
CA MET A 171 -12.17 8.67 -7.75
C MET A 171 -13.38 7.84 -8.16
N TYR A 172 -13.25 6.97 -9.18
CA TYR A 172 -14.32 6.03 -9.54
C TYR A 172 -14.74 5.18 -8.33
N TYR A 173 -13.78 4.65 -7.57
CA TYR A 173 -14.10 3.90 -6.35
C TYR A 173 -14.81 4.79 -5.32
N VAL A 174 -14.34 6.01 -5.10
CA VAL A 174 -14.94 6.93 -4.13
C VAL A 174 -16.42 7.20 -4.45
N GLU A 175 -16.72 7.37 -5.74
CA GLU A 175 -18.08 7.67 -6.22
C GLU A 175 -19.02 6.47 -6.21
N HIS A 176 -18.49 5.26 -6.45
CA HIS A 176 -19.30 4.05 -6.64
C HIS A 176 -19.08 3.02 -5.53
N ASN A 177 -18.47 3.41 -4.40
CA ASN A 177 -18.17 2.48 -3.33
C ASN A 177 -19.44 1.75 -2.85
N SER A 178 -19.35 0.43 -2.83
CA SER A 178 -20.42 -0.46 -2.38
C SER A 178 -19.82 -1.80 -1.97
N LEU A 179 -20.54 -2.54 -1.12
CA LEU A 179 -20.10 -3.89 -0.73
C LEU A 179 -19.91 -4.82 -1.94
N TRP A 180 -20.73 -4.66 -2.98
CA TRP A 180 -20.60 -5.43 -4.21
C TRP A 180 -19.32 -5.08 -4.99
N LEU A 181 -18.99 -3.80 -5.07
CA LEU A 181 -17.73 -3.36 -5.68
C LEU A 181 -16.53 -3.84 -4.87
N ASP A 182 -16.61 -3.81 -3.54
CA ASP A 182 -15.56 -4.33 -2.66
C ASP A 182 -15.30 -5.82 -2.93
N ILE A 183 -16.35 -6.64 -3.04
CA ILE A 183 -16.22 -8.06 -3.35
C ILE A 183 -15.54 -8.28 -4.71
N LYS A 184 -15.92 -7.53 -5.74
CA LYS A 184 -15.29 -7.60 -7.06
C LYS A 184 -13.80 -7.24 -7.01
N ILE A 185 -13.46 -6.18 -6.27
CA ILE A 185 -12.07 -5.75 -6.10
C ILE A 185 -11.27 -6.81 -5.37
N LEU A 186 -11.79 -7.40 -4.29
CA LEU A 186 -11.11 -8.48 -3.56
C LEU A 186 -10.84 -9.68 -4.46
N PHE A 187 -11.83 -10.12 -5.21
CA PHE A 187 -11.67 -11.24 -6.13
C PHE A 187 -10.62 -10.96 -7.21
N LYS A 188 -10.68 -9.77 -7.80
CA LYS A 188 -9.69 -9.34 -8.81
C LYS A 188 -8.29 -9.21 -8.20
N THR A 189 -8.16 -8.71 -6.97
CA THR A 189 -6.88 -8.60 -6.26
C THR A 189 -6.25 -9.98 -6.06
N VAL A 190 -7.03 -10.98 -5.62
CA VAL A 190 -6.52 -12.36 -5.47
C VAL A 190 -6.00 -12.90 -6.79
N ILE A 191 -6.74 -12.71 -7.89
CA ILE A 191 -6.31 -13.14 -9.23
C ILE A 191 -5.01 -12.42 -9.64
N SER A 192 -4.91 -11.10 -9.44
CA SER A 192 -3.71 -10.32 -9.80
C SER A 192 -2.48 -10.74 -9.00
N VAL A 193 -2.65 -11.07 -7.71
CA VAL A 193 -1.56 -11.59 -6.86
C VAL A 193 -1.10 -12.96 -7.34
N ILE A 194 -2.02 -13.88 -7.65
CA ILE A 194 -1.68 -15.22 -8.14
C ILE A 194 -0.96 -15.14 -9.49
N LYS A 195 -1.42 -14.28 -10.38
CA LYS A 195 -0.80 -14.06 -11.71
C LYS A 195 0.47 -13.22 -11.66
N LYS A 196 0.85 -12.71 -10.47
CA LYS A 196 1.97 -11.77 -10.28
C LYS A 196 1.87 -10.52 -11.16
N GLU A 197 0.65 -10.13 -11.56
CA GLU A 197 0.41 -8.90 -12.29
C GLU A 197 0.77 -7.72 -11.37
N GLY A 198 1.78 -6.94 -11.76
CA GLY A 198 2.18 -5.75 -11.02
C GLY A 198 3.17 -5.96 -9.87
N ALA A 199 3.75 -7.11 -9.73
CA ALA A 199 4.88 -7.33 -8.84
C ALA A 199 6.17 -6.79 -9.47
N GLN A 200 6.76 -5.77 -8.88
CA GLN A 200 8.09 -5.22 -9.21
C GLN A 200 9.02 -5.40 -8.03
#